data_644d822c303d63b013df5fe153f97056
#
_entry.id   644d822c303d63b013df5fe153f97056
#
_cell.length_a   1.000
_cell.length_b   1.000
_cell.length_c   1.000
_cell.angle_alpha   90.00
_cell.angle_beta   90.00
_cell.angle_gamma   90.00
#
_symmetry.space_group_name_H-M   'P 1'
#
loop_
_entity.id
_entity.type
_entity.pdbx_description
1 polymer ?
#
loop_
_entity_poly.entity_id
_entity_poly.type
_entity_poly.pdbx_seq_one_letter_code
_entity_poly.pdbx_strand_id
1 'polypeptide(L)'
;MISEKEELLEWRKRAAAQPAGRVVLDLEADSLHRYQEKICLIQYADETGSCLIDPLSIEDMGPFYNWLKETEVWMHGADYDMSLFQNAWETLPAMIWDTQTAARLLGCRQFGLAARVEHFHGITLSKSSQKADWARRPLSPTMVTYALNDVNYMLDMADKLTAALREKGRMGWFEEICRHSMERARERHLAGHQDPWRIQGCGKLNRKGLAALREMWTWRDAEAKTWDKPAFMVCSNADLIQWSVALQEQRTVAPPPRFHAHRRSRFMNALQKFYLLDEEDYPCRPRIQRRQHSDQFEDNLARLCKLRDEKAEELGMEGSFLITRASLEAIAEDREKGVSTLLNWQKEALGF
;
A
#
# COMPACT_ATOMS: atom_id res chain seq x y z
N MET A 1 -8.20 25.14 8.37
CA MET A 1 -7.60 24.44 7.20
C MET A 1 -6.59 25.38 6.60
N ILE A 2 -5.40 24.91 6.34
CA ILE A 2 -4.30 25.67 5.72
C ILE A 2 -4.45 25.52 4.22
N SER A 3 -4.64 26.61 3.50
CA SER A 3 -4.93 26.63 2.05
C SER A 3 -4.10 27.65 1.28
N GLU A 4 -3.28 28.44 1.98
CA GLU A 4 -2.43 29.47 1.40
C GLU A 4 -0.97 29.29 1.82
N LYS A 5 -0.04 29.81 1.01
CA LYS A 5 1.41 29.68 1.24
C LYS A 5 1.85 30.32 2.55
N GLU A 6 1.31 31.48 2.87
CA GLU A 6 1.63 32.24 4.08
C GLU A 6 1.21 31.46 5.33
N GLU A 7 0.02 30.87 5.32
CA GLU A 7 -0.47 29.99 6.40
C GLU A 7 0.44 28.75 6.55
N LEU A 8 0.90 28.16 5.44
CA LEU A 8 1.82 27.02 5.47
C LEU A 8 3.17 27.40 6.08
N LEU A 9 3.70 28.57 5.77
CA LEU A 9 4.95 29.07 6.35
C LEU A 9 4.84 29.30 7.85
N GLU A 10 3.71 29.87 8.32
CA GLU A 10 3.45 30.05 9.76
C GLU A 10 3.27 28.69 10.48
N TRP A 11 2.56 27.77 9.84
CA TRP A 11 2.44 26.40 10.36
C TRP A 11 3.82 25.73 10.48
N ARG A 12 4.68 25.83 9.44
CA ARG A 12 6.03 25.25 9.45
C ARG A 12 6.88 25.75 10.62
N LYS A 13 6.81 27.05 10.97
CA LYS A 13 7.52 27.61 12.13
C LYS A 13 7.11 26.93 13.42
N ARG A 14 5.81 26.68 13.60
CA ARG A 14 5.27 25.99 14.78
C ARG A 14 5.66 24.50 14.77
N ALA A 15 5.49 23.84 13.65
CA ALA A 15 5.80 22.42 13.50
C ALA A 15 7.29 22.11 13.70
N ALA A 16 8.19 23.02 13.32
CA ALA A 16 9.62 22.89 13.54
C ALA A 16 10.03 22.98 15.03
N ALA A 17 9.18 23.50 15.90
CA ALA A 17 9.42 23.57 17.33
C ALA A 17 8.96 22.30 18.08
N GLN A 18 8.30 21.36 17.39
CA GLN A 18 7.82 20.13 18.03
C GLN A 18 8.98 19.15 18.29
N PRO A 19 8.96 18.43 19.40
CA PRO A 19 9.92 17.36 19.65
C PRO A 19 9.85 16.26 18.59
N ALA A 20 10.98 15.62 18.28
CA ALA A 20 11.02 14.48 17.38
C ALA A 20 10.06 13.37 17.83
N GLY A 21 9.34 12.77 16.89
CA GLY A 21 8.36 11.73 17.16
C GLY A 21 7.08 12.20 17.89
N ARG A 22 6.79 13.51 17.91
CA ARG A 22 5.55 14.06 18.51
C ARG A 22 4.62 14.68 17.45
N VAL A 23 4.74 14.21 16.22
CA VAL A 23 3.92 14.66 15.10
C VAL A 23 3.19 13.47 14.49
N VAL A 24 1.94 13.66 14.14
CA VAL A 24 1.09 12.70 13.44
C VAL A 24 0.75 13.23 12.06
N LEU A 25 0.79 12.36 11.07
CA LEU A 25 0.28 12.61 9.74
C LEU A 25 -0.66 11.48 9.29
N ASP A 26 -1.63 11.86 8.46
CA ASP A 26 -2.44 10.96 7.65
C ASP A 26 -2.74 11.64 6.30
N LEU A 27 -3.08 10.89 5.27
CA LEU A 27 -3.30 11.42 3.93
C LEU A 27 -4.61 10.94 3.34
N GLU A 28 -5.29 11.83 2.61
CA GLU A 28 -6.39 11.45 1.75
C GLU A 28 -6.07 11.69 0.28
N ALA A 29 -6.41 10.73 -0.57
CA ALA A 29 -6.12 10.75 -2.01
C ALA A 29 -7.39 10.52 -2.84
N ASP A 30 -7.30 10.81 -4.14
CA ASP A 30 -8.40 10.65 -5.10
C ASP A 30 -8.29 9.38 -5.98
N SER A 31 -7.55 8.38 -5.52
CA SER A 31 -7.28 7.13 -6.25
C SER A 31 -8.54 6.36 -6.73
N LEU A 32 -9.68 6.55 -6.05
CA LEU A 32 -10.97 5.98 -6.47
C LEU A 32 -11.71 6.84 -7.50
N HIS A 33 -11.24 8.03 -7.82
CA HIS A 33 -11.96 9.04 -8.58
C HIS A 33 -11.21 9.56 -9.81
N ARG A 34 -9.86 9.45 -9.85
CA ARG A 34 -9.00 9.96 -10.92
C ARG A 34 -8.07 8.89 -11.48
N TYR A 35 -7.58 9.12 -12.70
CA TYR A 35 -6.63 8.22 -13.35
C TYR A 35 -5.27 8.22 -12.63
N GLN A 36 -4.71 9.40 -12.39
CA GLN A 36 -3.54 9.57 -11.55
C GLN A 36 -3.97 10.07 -10.17
N GLU A 37 -3.61 9.31 -9.16
CA GLU A 37 -3.87 9.69 -7.78
C GLU A 37 -3.02 10.88 -7.36
N LYS A 38 -3.61 11.71 -6.50
CA LYS A 38 -2.96 12.87 -5.89
C LYS A 38 -3.24 12.87 -4.40
N ILE A 39 -2.31 13.41 -3.62
CA ILE A 39 -2.58 13.78 -2.25
C ILE A 39 -3.56 14.96 -2.28
N CYS A 40 -4.75 14.76 -1.76
CA CYS A 40 -5.83 15.74 -1.77
C CYS A 40 -5.98 16.48 -0.44
N LEU A 41 -5.55 15.85 0.64
CA LEU A 41 -5.59 16.42 1.98
C LEU A 41 -4.49 15.80 2.83
N ILE A 42 -3.89 16.61 3.69
CA ILE A 42 -2.94 16.18 4.71
C ILE A 42 -3.55 16.49 6.06
N GLN A 43 -3.71 15.48 6.89
CA GLN A 43 -4.07 15.63 8.28
C GLN A 43 -2.79 15.74 9.10
N TYR A 44 -2.75 16.69 9.99
CA TYR A 44 -1.63 16.95 10.89
C TYR A 44 -2.13 17.07 12.34
N ALA A 45 -1.41 16.48 13.26
CA ALA A 45 -1.60 16.73 14.69
C ALA A 45 -0.26 16.75 15.44
N ASP A 46 -0.19 17.55 16.48
CA ASP A 46 0.90 17.63 17.44
C ASP A 46 0.35 17.87 18.85
N GLU A 47 1.23 18.14 19.83
CA GLU A 47 0.84 18.42 21.21
C GLU A 47 -0.05 19.67 21.36
N THR A 48 -0.05 20.57 20.39
CA THR A 48 -0.79 21.84 20.43
C THR A 48 -2.18 21.75 19.79
N GLY A 49 -2.43 20.67 19.01
CA GLY A 49 -3.69 20.42 18.33
C GLY A 49 -3.54 19.82 16.95
N SER A 50 -4.63 19.85 16.19
CA SER A 50 -4.69 19.29 14.85
C SER A 50 -5.13 20.32 13.81
N CYS A 51 -4.68 20.12 12.56
CA CYS A 51 -5.12 20.92 11.42
C CYS A 51 -5.15 20.10 10.14
N LEU A 52 -5.80 20.65 9.12
CA LEU A 52 -5.83 20.11 7.76
C LEU A 52 -5.02 21.03 6.85
N ILE A 53 -4.21 20.46 5.98
CA ILE A 53 -3.45 21.18 4.97
C ILE A 53 -3.98 20.77 3.61
N ASP A 54 -4.31 21.73 2.76
CA ASP A 54 -4.86 21.52 1.42
C ASP A 54 -3.78 21.65 0.32
N PRO A 55 -3.12 20.55 -0.06
CA PRO A 55 -2.06 20.60 -1.07
C PRO A 55 -2.57 20.95 -2.47
N LEU A 56 -3.90 20.87 -2.71
CA LEU A 56 -4.49 21.24 -4.01
C LEU A 56 -4.65 22.76 -4.17
N SER A 57 -4.74 23.49 -3.07
CA SER A 57 -4.90 24.95 -3.06
C SER A 57 -3.56 25.70 -2.94
N ILE A 58 -2.54 25.06 -2.37
CA ILE A 58 -1.23 25.65 -2.12
C ILE A 58 -0.34 25.42 -3.35
N GLU A 59 0.10 26.50 -4.01
CA GLU A 59 0.93 26.43 -5.22
C GLU A 59 2.30 25.79 -4.97
N ASP A 60 2.91 26.06 -3.81
CA ASP A 60 4.25 25.61 -3.45
C ASP A 60 4.25 24.85 -2.12
N MET A 61 4.28 23.54 -2.21
CA MET A 61 4.40 22.63 -1.06
C MET A 61 5.85 22.41 -0.61
N GLY A 62 6.82 23.12 -1.20
CA GLY A 62 8.25 23.04 -0.84
C GLY A 62 8.52 23.15 0.66
N PRO A 63 7.94 24.11 1.39
CA PRO A 63 8.10 24.23 2.83
C PRO A 63 7.67 22.99 3.61
N PHE A 64 6.61 22.30 3.16
CA PHE A 64 6.10 21.08 3.80
C PHE A 64 7.04 19.88 3.56
N TYR A 65 7.36 19.55 2.31
CA TYR A 65 8.15 18.35 2.06
C TYR A 65 9.63 18.51 2.47
N ASN A 66 10.16 19.72 2.55
CA ASN A 66 11.49 19.96 3.14
C ASN A 66 11.48 19.73 4.65
N TRP A 67 10.43 20.17 5.35
CA TRP A 67 10.22 19.85 6.77
C TRP A 67 10.03 18.34 6.98
N LEU A 68 9.27 17.68 6.11
CA LEU A 68 8.97 16.26 6.19
C LEU A 68 10.24 15.39 6.16
N LYS A 69 11.22 15.72 5.32
CA LYS A 69 12.52 15.00 5.22
C LYS A 69 13.30 14.96 6.52
N GLU A 70 13.10 15.92 7.38
CA GLU A 70 13.84 16.10 8.64
C GLU A 70 13.02 15.69 9.87
N THR A 71 11.76 15.26 9.67
CA THR A 71 10.80 15.05 10.77
C THR A 71 10.43 13.59 10.91
N GLU A 72 10.46 13.11 12.16
CA GLU A 72 9.89 11.83 12.54
C GLU A 72 8.40 11.97 12.79
N VAL A 73 7.59 11.09 12.20
CA VAL A 73 6.13 11.17 12.27
C VAL A 73 5.50 9.85 12.69
N TRP A 74 4.36 9.93 13.35
CA TRP A 74 3.47 8.81 13.57
C TRP A 74 2.43 8.73 12.46
N MET A 75 2.16 7.50 12.01
CA MET A 75 1.11 7.19 11.03
C MET A 75 0.42 5.89 11.43
N HIS A 76 -0.67 5.54 10.74
CA HIS A 76 -1.39 4.30 10.98
C HIS A 76 -1.58 3.49 9.71
N GLY A 77 -0.78 2.43 9.52
CA GLY A 77 -0.82 1.61 8.30
C GLY A 77 -0.22 2.34 7.08
N ALA A 78 0.94 2.96 7.25
CA ALA A 78 1.56 3.93 6.37
C ALA A 78 2.01 3.43 4.98
N ASP A 79 1.82 2.15 4.61
CA ASP A 79 2.31 1.59 3.35
C ASP A 79 1.83 2.35 2.11
N TYR A 80 0.56 2.75 2.11
CA TYR A 80 -0.04 3.51 1.01
C TYR A 80 0.44 4.95 1.00
N ASP A 81 0.49 5.58 2.17
CA ASP A 81 0.95 6.97 2.33
C ASP A 81 2.40 7.14 1.90
N MET A 82 3.27 6.17 2.21
CA MET A 82 4.64 6.15 1.71
C MET A 82 4.70 6.19 0.19
N SER A 83 3.82 5.45 -0.48
CA SER A 83 3.73 5.47 -1.95
C SER A 83 3.24 6.83 -2.45
N LEU A 84 2.24 7.43 -1.80
CA LEU A 84 1.75 8.76 -2.14
C LEU A 84 2.83 9.84 -1.99
N PHE A 85 3.57 9.84 -0.88
CA PHE A 85 4.68 10.77 -0.66
C PHE A 85 5.75 10.65 -1.74
N GLN A 86 6.14 9.43 -2.10
CA GLN A 86 7.17 9.20 -3.12
C GLN A 86 6.68 9.56 -4.52
N ASN A 87 5.43 9.24 -4.87
CA ASN A 87 4.86 9.58 -6.16
C ASN A 87 4.66 11.10 -6.34
N ALA A 88 4.31 11.81 -5.26
CA ALA A 88 4.04 13.24 -5.32
C ALA A 88 5.31 14.10 -5.20
N TRP A 89 6.27 13.71 -4.35
CA TRP A 89 7.40 14.56 -3.95
C TRP A 89 8.75 13.85 -3.90
N GLU A 90 8.84 12.60 -4.37
CA GLU A 90 10.07 11.78 -4.35
C GLU A 90 10.73 11.76 -2.96
N THR A 91 9.92 11.77 -1.91
CA THR A 91 10.37 11.98 -0.53
C THR A 91 9.61 11.09 0.45
N LEU A 92 10.24 10.82 1.60
CA LEU A 92 9.61 10.22 2.78
C LEU A 92 9.99 11.06 4.01
N PRO A 93 9.23 10.99 5.11
CA PRO A 93 9.68 11.47 6.42
C PRO A 93 11.04 10.91 6.82
N ALA A 94 11.72 11.60 7.74
CA ALA A 94 12.97 11.10 8.33
C ALA A 94 12.78 9.70 8.94
N MET A 95 11.67 9.53 9.67
CA MET A 95 11.21 8.25 10.22
C MET A 95 9.69 8.20 10.29
N ILE A 96 9.11 7.03 9.99
CA ILE A 96 7.68 6.76 10.17
C ILE A 96 7.54 5.70 11.26
N TRP A 97 6.84 6.08 12.34
CA TRP A 97 6.44 5.20 13.42
C TRP A 97 4.99 4.74 13.16
N ASP A 98 4.80 3.47 12.85
CA ASP A 98 3.48 2.94 12.44
C ASP A 98 2.75 2.29 13.61
N THR A 99 1.70 2.96 14.10
CA THR A 99 0.87 2.46 15.20
C THR A 99 0.14 1.15 14.87
N GLN A 100 -0.14 0.84 13.61
CA GLN A 100 -0.68 -0.45 13.19
C GLN A 100 0.34 -1.57 13.40
N THR A 101 1.59 -1.34 13.03
CA THR A 101 2.71 -2.26 13.27
C THR A 101 2.92 -2.49 14.77
N ALA A 102 2.87 -1.43 15.59
CA ALA A 102 2.95 -1.52 17.05
C ALA A 102 1.82 -2.41 17.61
N ALA A 103 0.58 -2.17 17.19
CA ALA A 103 -0.57 -2.96 17.61
C ALA A 103 -0.44 -4.45 17.24
N ARG A 104 0.06 -4.76 16.04
CA ARG A 104 0.29 -6.16 15.59
C ARG A 104 1.39 -6.85 16.39
N LEU A 105 2.47 -6.16 16.70
CA LEU A 105 3.53 -6.67 17.59
C LEU A 105 3.04 -6.97 19.00
N LEU A 106 2.02 -6.25 19.47
CA LEU A 106 1.37 -6.50 20.75
C LEU A 106 0.31 -7.62 20.71
N GLY A 107 0.05 -8.18 19.52
CA GLY A 107 -0.90 -9.25 19.32
C GLY A 107 -2.35 -8.79 19.17
N CYS A 108 -2.58 -7.51 18.87
CA CYS A 108 -3.93 -7.02 18.62
C CYS A 108 -4.50 -7.62 17.34
N ARG A 109 -5.59 -8.40 17.45
CA ARG A 109 -6.26 -8.97 16.27
C ARG A 109 -7.00 -7.92 15.45
N GLN A 110 -7.60 -6.93 16.10
CA GLN A 110 -8.25 -5.78 15.48
C GLN A 110 -7.28 -4.59 15.56
N PHE A 111 -6.41 -4.44 14.61
CA PHE A 111 -5.32 -3.46 14.61
C PHE A 111 -5.61 -2.21 13.77
N GLY A 112 -6.76 -2.10 13.10
CA GLY A 112 -7.14 -0.89 12.36
C GLY A 112 -7.45 0.28 13.28
N LEU A 113 -7.26 1.52 12.79
CA LEU A 113 -7.36 2.76 13.56
C LEU A 113 -8.65 2.86 14.39
N ALA A 114 -9.82 2.69 13.76
CA ALA A 114 -11.11 2.79 14.45
C ALA A 114 -11.21 1.82 15.64
N ALA A 115 -10.75 0.58 15.49
CA ALA A 115 -10.78 -0.40 16.57
C ALA A 115 -9.79 -0.06 17.69
N ARG A 116 -8.66 0.57 17.36
CA ARG A 116 -7.69 1.01 18.38
C ARG A 116 -8.17 2.24 19.12
N VAL A 117 -8.76 3.20 18.42
CA VAL A 117 -9.39 4.39 19.05
C VAL A 117 -10.54 3.96 19.96
N GLU A 118 -11.40 3.06 19.51
CA GLU A 118 -12.47 2.53 20.36
C GLU A 118 -11.92 1.82 21.61
N HIS A 119 -10.88 1.01 21.46
CA HIS A 119 -10.24 0.32 22.58
C HIS A 119 -9.63 1.25 23.62
N PHE A 120 -8.91 2.30 23.18
CA PHE A 120 -8.18 3.19 24.09
C PHE A 120 -8.99 4.37 24.60
N HIS A 121 -10.00 4.81 23.85
CA HIS A 121 -10.76 6.05 24.14
C HIS A 121 -12.27 5.82 24.28
N GLY A 122 -12.79 4.63 23.95
CA GLY A 122 -14.24 4.37 23.95
C GLY A 122 -15.01 5.14 22.87
N ILE A 123 -14.32 5.61 21.84
CA ILE A 123 -14.89 6.44 20.77
C ILE A 123 -15.02 5.62 19.49
N THR A 124 -16.23 5.60 18.93
CA THR A 124 -16.49 4.95 17.65
C THR A 124 -16.25 5.93 16.49
N LEU A 125 -15.23 5.71 15.69
CA LEU A 125 -14.96 6.51 14.50
C LEU A 125 -15.91 6.18 13.36
N SER A 126 -16.45 7.21 12.69
CA SER A 126 -17.27 7.05 11.48
C SER A 126 -16.40 6.67 10.29
N LYS A 127 -16.91 5.79 9.43
CA LYS A 127 -16.28 5.40 8.13
C LYS A 127 -16.95 6.07 6.94
N SER A 128 -17.83 7.04 7.16
CA SER A 128 -18.70 7.60 6.11
C SER A 128 -17.95 8.30 4.98
N SER A 129 -16.79 8.88 5.25
CA SER A 129 -16.01 9.64 4.26
C SER A 129 -14.82 8.86 3.67
N GLN A 130 -14.57 7.62 4.08
CA GLN A 130 -13.41 6.81 3.63
C GLN A 130 -13.30 6.66 2.09
N LYS A 131 -14.42 6.75 1.36
CA LYS A 131 -14.46 6.64 -0.11
C LYS A 131 -14.93 7.93 -0.77
N ALA A 132 -14.86 9.05 -0.07
CA ALA A 132 -15.28 10.34 -0.59
C ALA A 132 -14.37 10.80 -1.75
N ASP A 133 -14.87 11.71 -2.57
CA ASP A 133 -14.02 12.42 -3.56
C ASP A 133 -13.28 13.55 -2.83
N TRP A 134 -12.09 13.23 -2.35
CA TRP A 134 -11.26 14.15 -1.57
C TRP A 134 -10.68 15.31 -2.39
N ALA A 135 -10.75 15.23 -3.73
CA ALA A 135 -10.41 16.35 -4.60
C ALA A 135 -11.50 17.43 -4.66
N ARG A 136 -12.72 17.11 -4.19
CA ARG A 136 -13.84 18.06 -4.21
C ARG A 136 -13.62 19.20 -3.21
N ARG A 137 -13.93 20.43 -3.62
CA ARG A 137 -13.94 21.64 -2.77
C ARG A 137 -15.28 22.35 -2.86
N PRO A 138 -15.74 23.00 -1.77
CA PRO A 138 -15.20 22.88 -0.40
C PRO A 138 -15.44 21.48 0.18
N LEU A 139 -14.61 21.09 1.17
CA LEU A 139 -14.84 19.87 1.94
C LEU A 139 -16.13 20.03 2.76
N SER A 140 -16.94 18.97 2.84
CA SER A 140 -18.11 18.99 3.71
C SER A 140 -17.70 18.95 5.19
N PRO A 141 -18.54 19.44 6.12
CA PRO A 141 -18.27 19.34 7.55
C PRO A 141 -18.01 17.90 8.02
N THR A 142 -18.69 16.91 7.43
CA THR A 142 -18.49 15.49 7.72
C THR A 142 -17.10 15.01 7.29
N MET A 143 -16.60 15.45 6.14
CA MET A 143 -15.25 15.12 5.67
C MET A 143 -14.18 15.75 6.56
N VAL A 144 -14.37 17.01 6.96
CA VAL A 144 -13.46 17.70 7.89
C VAL A 144 -13.39 16.96 9.23
N THR A 145 -14.53 16.61 9.80
CA THR A 145 -14.59 15.87 11.08
C THR A 145 -13.94 14.50 10.94
N TYR A 146 -14.20 13.79 9.86
CA TYR A 146 -13.59 12.49 9.57
C TYR A 146 -12.07 12.63 9.56
N ALA A 147 -11.52 13.50 8.72
CA ALA A 147 -10.09 13.69 8.56
C ALA A 147 -9.35 14.09 9.85
N LEU A 148 -9.94 14.98 10.67
CA LEU A 148 -9.36 15.35 11.95
C LEU A 148 -9.39 14.19 12.95
N ASN A 149 -10.41 13.34 12.92
CA ASN A 149 -10.50 12.18 13.80
C ASN A 149 -9.44 11.11 13.51
N ASP A 150 -8.91 11.03 12.30
CA ASP A 150 -7.87 10.07 11.93
C ASP A 150 -6.52 10.42 12.60
N VAL A 151 -6.31 11.66 13.06
CA VAL A 151 -5.06 12.09 13.72
C VAL A 151 -5.21 12.46 15.19
N ASN A 152 -6.38 12.89 15.62
CA ASN A 152 -6.60 13.48 16.97
C ASN A 152 -6.25 12.56 18.15
N TYR A 153 -6.34 11.26 17.96
CA TYR A 153 -6.15 10.27 19.03
C TYR A 153 -4.79 9.56 18.94
N MET A 154 -4.02 9.83 17.90
CA MET A 154 -2.87 9.00 17.56
C MET A 154 -1.67 9.21 18.48
N LEU A 155 -1.40 10.42 18.99
CA LEU A 155 -0.28 10.64 19.91
C LEU A 155 -0.46 9.87 21.23
N ASP A 156 -1.63 10.00 21.86
CA ASP A 156 -1.93 9.24 23.08
C ASP A 156 -1.94 7.72 22.83
N MET A 157 -2.47 7.29 21.68
CA MET A 157 -2.43 5.90 21.28
C MET A 157 -0.99 5.41 21.07
N ALA A 158 -0.13 6.21 20.44
CA ALA A 158 1.28 5.91 20.23
C ALA A 158 2.03 5.77 21.57
N ASP A 159 1.75 6.64 22.55
CA ASP A 159 2.33 6.54 23.90
C ASP A 159 1.94 5.23 24.58
N LYS A 160 0.66 4.87 24.56
CA LYS A 160 0.16 3.62 25.15
C LYS A 160 0.75 2.40 24.50
N LEU A 161 0.82 2.39 23.17
CA LEU A 161 1.40 1.27 22.39
C LEU A 161 2.92 1.14 22.65
N THR A 162 3.66 2.23 22.66
CA THR A 162 5.11 2.19 22.93
C THR A 162 5.42 1.81 24.37
N ALA A 163 4.62 2.24 25.35
CA ALA A 163 4.77 1.77 26.72
C ALA A 163 4.59 0.25 26.82
N ALA A 164 3.55 -0.29 26.20
CA ALA A 164 3.32 -1.74 26.16
C ALA A 164 4.41 -2.52 25.39
N LEU A 165 4.95 -1.95 24.30
CA LEU A 165 6.10 -2.54 23.59
C LEU A 165 7.35 -2.59 24.44
N ARG A 166 7.65 -1.54 25.22
CA ARG A 166 8.78 -1.50 26.17
C ARG A 166 8.61 -2.53 27.27
N GLU A 167 7.39 -2.64 27.86
CA GLU A 167 7.08 -3.63 28.88
C GLU A 167 7.31 -5.07 28.38
N LYS A 168 6.97 -5.34 27.11
CA LYS A 168 7.19 -6.65 26.46
C LYS A 168 8.62 -6.84 25.89
N GLY A 169 9.51 -5.86 26.00
CA GLY A 169 10.84 -5.90 25.40
C GLY A 169 10.86 -5.88 23.87
N ARG A 170 9.78 -5.41 23.21
CA ARG A 170 9.60 -5.48 21.74
C ARG A 170 9.89 -4.15 21.02
N MET A 171 10.40 -3.15 21.72
CA MET A 171 10.66 -1.85 21.14
C MET A 171 11.67 -1.91 20.01
N GLY A 172 12.78 -2.67 20.15
CA GLY A 172 13.78 -2.86 19.09
C GLY A 172 13.19 -3.57 17.85
N TRP A 173 12.26 -4.50 18.05
CA TRP A 173 11.53 -5.16 16.94
C TRP A 173 10.68 -4.15 16.16
N PHE A 174 9.96 -3.29 16.88
CA PHE A 174 9.15 -2.24 16.30
C PHE A 174 9.98 -1.26 15.44
N GLU A 175 11.11 -0.80 15.99
CA GLU A 175 12.03 0.10 15.29
C GLU A 175 12.61 -0.54 14.03
N GLU A 176 13.01 -1.81 14.09
CA GLU A 176 13.54 -2.54 12.93
C GLU A 176 12.47 -2.68 11.83
N ILE A 177 11.23 -3.04 12.19
CA ILE A 177 10.14 -3.18 11.21
C ILE A 177 9.82 -1.85 10.54
N CYS A 178 9.68 -0.77 11.30
CA CYS A 178 9.38 0.55 10.76
C CYS A 178 10.48 1.01 9.78
N ARG A 179 11.75 0.85 10.15
CA ARG A 179 12.88 1.20 9.28
C ARG A 179 12.90 0.36 8.00
N HIS A 180 12.72 -0.96 8.14
CA HIS A 180 12.65 -1.85 6.99
C HIS A 180 11.48 -1.55 6.06
N SER A 181 10.31 -1.18 6.59
CA SER A 181 9.14 -0.78 5.77
C SER A 181 9.45 0.43 4.91
N MET A 182 10.14 1.43 5.45
CA MET A 182 10.59 2.59 4.70
C MET A 182 11.63 2.25 3.62
N GLU A 183 12.59 1.38 3.93
CA GLU A 183 13.58 0.88 2.95
C GLU A 183 12.88 0.17 1.79
N ARG A 184 11.96 -0.73 2.11
CA ARG A 184 11.14 -1.43 1.11
C ARG A 184 10.28 -0.49 0.26
N ALA A 185 9.75 0.57 0.83
CA ALA A 185 9.00 1.58 0.08
C ALA A 185 9.90 2.30 -0.93
N ARG A 186 11.13 2.70 -0.52
CA ARG A 186 12.13 3.30 -1.42
C ARG A 186 12.53 2.36 -2.55
N GLU A 187 12.82 1.09 -2.22
CA GLU A 187 13.18 0.09 -3.23
C GLU A 187 12.06 -0.13 -4.26
N ARG A 188 10.80 -0.24 -3.81
CA ARG A 188 9.64 -0.37 -4.70
C ARG A 188 9.48 0.81 -5.63
N HIS A 189 9.67 2.03 -5.13
CA HIS A 189 9.59 3.24 -5.94
C HIS A 189 10.69 3.28 -7.00
N LEU A 190 11.95 2.99 -6.62
CA LEU A 190 13.09 2.95 -7.54
C LEU A 190 12.99 1.84 -8.59
N ALA A 191 12.46 0.68 -8.21
CA ALA A 191 12.27 -0.43 -9.15
C ALA A 191 11.22 -0.12 -10.21
N GLY A 192 10.29 0.79 -9.92
CA GLY A 192 9.17 1.12 -10.79
C GLY A 192 8.25 -0.07 -11.04
N HIS A 193 7.27 0.12 -11.89
CA HIS A 193 6.39 -0.95 -12.35
C HIS A 193 6.87 -1.50 -13.69
N GLN A 194 7.78 -2.49 -13.65
CA GLN A 194 8.07 -3.27 -14.85
C GLN A 194 6.85 -4.11 -15.19
N ASP A 195 6.40 -4.04 -16.45
CA ASP A 195 5.24 -4.82 -16.93
C ASP A 195 3.94 -4.64 -16.11
N PRO A 196 3.39 -3.41 -15.94
CA PRO A 196 2.18 -3.16 -15.14
C PRO A 196 0.94 -3.91 -15.66
N TRP A 197 0.99 -4.39 -16.91
CA TRP A 197 -0.04 -5.22 -17.53
C TRP A 197 -0.05 -6.67 -17.00
N ARG A 198 0.98 -7.11 -16.27
CA ARG A 198 1.02 -8.44 -15.64
C ARG A 198 0.18 -8.49 -14.36
N ILE A 199 -1.12 -8.29 -14.54
CA ILE A 199 -2.09 -8.27 -13.44
C ILE A 199 -2.32 -9.66 -12.84
N GLN A 200 -2.92 -9.70 -11.66
CA GLN A 200 -3.30 -10.95 -10.98
C GLN A 200 -4.15 -11.84 -11.92
N GLY A 201 -3.81 -13.12 -11.98
CA GLY A 201 -4.46 -14.10 -12.85
C GLY A 201 -3.75 -14.34 -14.20
N CYS A 202 -2.78 -13.50 -14.60
CA CYS A 202 -2.04 -13.66 -15.84
C CYS A 202 -1.23 -14.96 -15.92
N GLY A 203 -0.89 -15.58 -14.78
CA GLY A 203 -0.18 -16.87 -14.74
C GLY A 203 -0.94 -18.05 -15.38
N LYS A 204 -2.25 -17.92 -15.63
CA LYS A 204 -3.06 -18.92 -16.35
C LYS A 204 -2.94 -18.82 -17.89
N LEU A 205 -2.40 -17.72 -18.40
CA LEU A 205 -2.33 -17.42 -19.81
C LEU A 205 -1.06 -18.05 -20.45
N ASN A 206 -1.17 -18.53 -21.69
CA ASN A 206 -0.03 -18.85 -22.50
C ASN A 206 0.59 -17.59 -23.13
N ARG A 207 1.65 -17.71 -23.97
CA ARG A 207 2.30 -16.56 -24.61
C ARG A 207 1.31 -15.70 -25.41
N LYS A 208 0.41 -16.33 -26.18
CA LYS A 208 -0.62 -15.66 -26.96
C LYS A 208 -1.61 -14.92 -26.06
N GLY A 209 -2.08 -15.55 -24.97
CA GLY A 209 -2.94 -14.93 -23.99
C GLY A 209 -2.27 -13.75 -23.26
N LEU A 210 -0.96 -13.83 -23.00
CA LEU A 210 -0.18 -12.71 -22.45
C LEU A 210 -0.06 -11.54 -23.44
N ALA A 211 0.10 -11.83 -24.75
CA ALA A 211 0.08 -10.79 -25.78
C ALA A 211 -1.28 -10.09 -25.84
N ALA A 212 -2.37 -10.86 -25.83
CA ALA A 212 -3.73 -10.31 -25.75
C ALA A 212 -3.93 -9.45 -24.51
N LEU A 213 -3.48 -9.92 -23.34
CA LEU A 213 -3.57 -9.15 -22.08
C LEU A 213 -2.81 -7.83 -22.17
N ARG A 214 -1.60 -7.81 -22.72
CA ARG A 214 -0.80 -6.60 -22.89
C ARG A 214 -1.52 -5.55 -23.73
N GLU A 215 -2.05 -5.95 -24.90
CA GLU A 215 -2.76 -5.02 -25.79
C GLU A 215 -4.06 -4.51 -25.19
N MET A 216 -4.84 -5.38 -24.54
CA MET A 216 -6.10 -4.98 -23.90
C MET A 216 -5.87 -4.14 -22.64
N TRP A 217 -4.81 -4.41 -21.88
CA TRP A 217 -4.42 -3.58 -20.74
C TRP A 217 -3.98 -2.19 -21.21
N THR A 218 -3.16 -2.10 -22.25
CA THR A 218 -2.71 -0.83 -22.83
C THR A 218 -3.89 0.01 -23.33
N TRP A 219 -4.86 -0.65 -23.99
CA TRP A 219 -6.12 0.01 -24.37
C TRP A 219 -6.87 0.54 -23.15
N ARG A 220 -7.05 -0.28 -22.11
CA ARG A 220 -7.75 0.13 -20.88
C ARG A 220 -7.08 1.32 -20.21
N ASP A 221 -5.77 1.31 -20.14
CA ASP A 221 -4.98 2.38 -19.53
C ASP A 221 -5.15 3.69 -20.30
N ALA A 222 -5.06 3.66 -21.64
CA ALA A 222 -5.30 4.82 -22.49
C ALA A 222 -6.75 5.37 -22.36
N GLU A 223 -7.75 4.48 -22.23
CA GLU A 223 -9.13 4.89 -21.99
C GLU A 223 -9.31 5.55 -20.61
N ALA A 224 -8.69 4.98 -19.58
CA ALA A 224 -8.70 5.51 -18.21
C ALA A 224 -8.07 6.91 -18.16
N LYS A 225 -6.91 7.07 -18.79
CA LYS A 225 -6.20 8.34 -18.91
C LYS A 225 -7.02 9.40 -19.64
N THR A 226 -7.61 9.04 -20.79
CA THR A 226 -8.44 9.97 -21.58
C THR A 226 -9.70 10.41 -20.83
N TRP A 227 -10.27 9.53 -20.02
CA TRP A 227 -11.48 9.79 -19.24
C TRP A 227 -11.19 10.43 -17.87
N ASP A 228 -9.92 10.50 -17.49
CA ASP A 228 -9.47 10.87 -16.12
C ASP A 228 -10.24 10.09 -15.05
N LYS A 229 -10.28 8.77 -15.20
CA LYS A 229 -10.92 7.87 -14.25
C LYS A 229 -10.03 6.66 -13.98
N PRO A 230 -10.14 6.04 -12.80
CA PRO A 230 -9.42 4.82 -12.48
C PRO A 230 -9.67 3.72 -13.52
N ALA A 231 -8.63 2.94 -13.84
CA ALA A 231 -8.70 1.91 -14.87
C ALA A 231 -9.81 0.86 -14.63
N PHE A 232 -10.14 0.57 -13.36
CA PHE A 232 -11.22 -0.36 -13.01
C PHE A 232 -12.61 0.14 -13.41
N MET A 233 -12.81 1.45 -13.58
CA MET A 233 -14.08 2.02 -14.08
C MET A 233 -14.26 1.79 -15.59
N VAL A 234 -13.19 1.57 -16.34
CA VAL A 234 -13.28 1.17 -17.76
C VAL A 234 -13.69 -0.29 -17.84
N CYS A 235 -12.90 -1.19 -17.25
CA CYS A 235 -13.21 -2.61 -17.08
C CYS A 235 -12.34 -3.20 -15.97
N SER A 236 -12.80 -4.30 -15.37
CA SER A 236 -12.09 -4.98 -14.29
C SER A 236 -10.85 -5.76 -14.79
N ASN A 237 -9.94 -6.12 -13.87
CA ASN A 237 -8.88 -7.06 -14.17
C ASN A 237 -9.44 -8.44 -14.58
N ALA A 238 -10.56 -8.87 -13.99
CA ALA A 238 -11.22 -10.11 -14.35
C ALA A 238 -11.72 -10.11 -15.82
N ASP A 239 -12.28 -8.98 -16.28
CA ASP A 239 -12.67 -8.82 -17.69
C ASP A 239 -11.47 -9.00 -18.63
N LEU A 240 -10.33 -8.34 -18.33
CA LEU A 240 -9.11 -8.45 -19.13
C LEU A 240 -8.60 -9.90 -19.19
N ILE A 241 -8.56 -10.60 -18.08
CA ILE A 241 -8.14 -12.00 -18.01
C ILE A 241 -9.12 -12.88 -18.81
N GLN A 242 -10.42 -12.69 -18.65
CA GLN A 242 -11.45 -13.45 -19.38
C GLN A 242 -11.33 -13.27 -20.89
N TRP A 243 -11.14 -12.05 -21.38
CA TRP A 243 -10.94 -11.79 -22.80
C TRP A 243 -9.63 -12.40 -23.30
N SER A 244 -8.55 -12.31 -22.52
CA SER A 244 -7.26 -12.92 -22.89
C SER A 244 -7.34 -14.44 -22.97
N VAL A 245 -8.09 -15.10 -22.08
CA VAL A 245 -8.37 -16.53 -22.15
C VAL A 245 -9.17 -16.86 -23.41
N ALA A 246 -10.20 -16.10 -23.74
CA ALA A 246 -10.98 -16.33 -24.96
C ALA A 246 -10.12 -16.19 -26.23
N LEU A 247 -9.26 -15.15 -26.30
CA LEU A 247 -8.41 -14.89 -27.44
C LEU A 247 -7.32 -15.96 -27.63
N GLN A 248 -6.73 -16.49 -26.54
CA GLN A 248 -5.75 -17.60 -26.66
C GLN A 248 -6.40 -18.89 -27.17
N GLU A 249 -7.70 -19.08 -26.85
CA GLU A 249 -8.51 -20.23 -27.31
C GLU A 249 -9.16 -19.98 -28.68
N GLN A 250 -8.77 -18.92 -29.37
CA GLN A 250 -9.31 -18.52 -30.69
C GLN A 250 -10.81 -18.21 -30.70
N ARG A 251 -11.38 -17.91 -29.52
CA ARG A 251 -12.77 -17.47 -29.41
C ARG A 251 -12.87 -15.97 -29.69
N THR A 252 -13.99 -15.53 -30.28
CA THR A 252 -14.26 -14.12 -30.54
C THR A 252 -14.57 -13.37 -29.25
N VAL A 253 -14.07 -12.14 -29.14
CA VAL A 253 -14.35 -11.22 -28.05
C VAL A 253 -15.06 -10.00 -28.61
N ALA A 254 -16.21 -9.67 -28.02
CA ALA A 254 -16.98 -8.47 -28.38
C ALA A 254 -16.87 -7.41 -27.29
N PRO A 255 -16.90 -6.12 -27.67
CA PRO A 255 -16.92 -5.04 -26.68
C PRO A 255 -18.23 -5.09 -25.85
N PRO A 256 -18.16 -4.89 -24.52
CA PRO A 256 -19.34 -4.86 -23.66
C PRO A 256 -20.42 -3.90 -24.17
N PRO A 257 -21.73 -4.26 -24.06
CA PRO A 257 -22.83 -3.43 -24.52
C PRO A 257 -22.84 -2.01 -23.93
N ARG A 258 -22.35 -1.85 -22.70
CA ARG A 258 -22.25 -0.57 -21.98
C ARG A 258 -21.26 0.42 -22.59
N PHE A 259 -20.39 -0.02 -23.51
CA PHE A 259 -19.43 0.88 -24.13
C PHE A 259 -20.10 1.73 -25.22
N HIS A 260 -19.88 3.06 -25.18
CA HIS A 260 -20.31 3.96 -26.25
C HIS A 260 -19.50 3.74 -27.54
N ALA A 261 -19.98 4.24 -28.67
CA ALA A 261 -19.44 3.94 -30.01
C ALA A 261 -17.92 4.17 -30.12
N HIS A 262 -17.40 5.28 -29.65
CA HIS A 262 -15.96 5.59 -29.72
C HIS A 262 -15.11 4.61 -28.87
N ARG A 263 -15.57 4.19 -27.68
CA ARG A 263 -14.87 3.21 -26.86
C ARG A 263 -14.90 1.83 -27.50
N ARG A 264 -16.04 1.46 -28.13
CA ARG A 264 -16.13 0.21 -28.91
C ARG A 264 -15.15 0.19 -30.07
N SER A 265 -15.04 1.29 -30.84
CA SER A 265 -14.08 1.39 -31.93
C SER A 265 -12.63 1.21 -31.44
N ARG A 266 -12.24 1.91 -30.35
CA ARG A 266 -10.88 1.76 -29.79
C ARG A 266 -10.62 0.37 -29.22
N PHE A 267 -11.63 -0.27 -28.64
CA PHE A 267 -11.55 -1.67 -28.20
C PHE A 267 -11.28 -2.60 -29.40
N MET A 268 -12.04 -2.44 -30.50
CA MET A 268 -11.82 -3.25 -31.73
C MET A 268 -10.46 -2.99 -32.34
N ASN A 269 -9.95 -1.76 -32.30
CA ASN A 269 -8.58 -1.46 -32.75
C ASN A 269 -7.52 -2.16 -31.90
N ALA A 270 -7.72 -2.28 -30.57
CA ALA A 270 -6.81 -3.04 -29.71
C ALA A 270 -6.83 -4.55 -30.05
N LEU A 271 -8.01 -5.11 -30.31
CA LEU A 271 -8.11 -6.48 -30.81
C LEU A 271 -7.39 -6.66 -32.16
N GLN A 272 -7.56 -5.70 -33.08
CA GLN A 272 -6.88 -5.75 -34.37
C GLN A 272 -5.36 -5.70 -34.21
N LYS A 273 -4.84 -4.84 -33.34
CA LYS A 273 -3.39 -4.82 -33.00
C LYS A 273 -2.92 -6.17 -32.50
N PHE A 274 -3.66 -6.80 -31.59
CA PHE A 274 -3.32 -8.14 -31.10
C PHE A 274 -3.29 -9.17 -32.24
N TYR A 275 -4.24 -9.15 -33.17
CA TYR A 275 -4.26 -10.10 -34.31
C TYR A 275 -3.15 -9.86 -35.34
N LEU A 276 -2.53 -8.68 -35.35
CA LEU A 276 -1.41 -8.35 -36.23
C LEU A 276 -0.05 -8.64 -35.60
N LEU A 277 0.01 -9.07 -34.35
CA LEU A 277 1.28 -9.42 -33.70
C LEU A 277 1.80 -10.77 -34.22
N ASP A 278 3.08 -10.80 -34.55
CA ASP A 278 3.78 -12.04 -34.83
C ASP A 278 4.05 -12.84 -33.53
N GLU A 279 4.17 -14.17 -33.65
CA GLU A 279 4.41 -15.02 -32.47
C GLU A 279 5.75 -14.73 -31.77
N GLU A 280 6.70 -14.14 -32.48
CA GLU A 280 7.98 -13.71 -31.94
C GLU A 280 7.82 -12.57 -30.93
N ASP A 281 6.85 -11.68 -31.15
CA ASP A 281 6.54 -10.53 -30.28
C ASP A 281 5.72 -10.90 -29.02
N TYR A 282 5.31 -12.15 -28.91
CA TYR A 282 4.53 -12.59 -27.74
C TYR A 282 5.41 -12.60 -26.49
N PRO A 283 4.93 -11.98 -25.38
CA PRO A 283 5.67 -11.92 -24.13
C PRO A 283 6.08 -13.32 -23.65
N CYS A 284 7.31 -13.44 -23.17
CA CYS A 284 7.75 -14.67 -22.53
C CYS A 284 7.02 -14.85 -21.19
N ARG A 285 6.64 -16.09 -20.89
CA ARG A 285 6.27 -16.46 -19.52
C ARG A 285 7.52 -16.36 -18.64
N PRO A 286 7.42 -15.77 -17.47
CA PRO A 286 8.43 -16.03 -16.45
C PRO A 286 8.52 -17.56 -16.31
N ARG A 287 9.72 -18.13 -16.42
CA ARG A 287 9.93 -19.55 -16.12
C ARG A 287 9.66 -19.75 -14.63
N ILE A 288 8.42 -20.05 -14.29
CA ILE A 288 8.13 -20.68 -13.01
C ILE A 288 8.67 -22.10 -13.17
N GLN A 289 9.87 -22.34 -12.72
CA GLN A 289 10.30 -23.72 -12.49
C GLN A 289 9.32 -24.26 -11.43
N ARG A 290 8.39 -25.11 -11.85
CA ARG A 290 7.68 -25.98 -10.91
C ARG A 290 8.75 -26.89 -10.31
N ARG A 291 9.27 -26.48 -9.16
CA ARG A 291 10.14 -27.36 -8.39
C ARG A 291 9.25 -28.49 -7.87
N GLN A 292 9.58 -29.72 -8.24
CA GLN A 292 9.08 -30.87 -7.49
C GLN A 292 9.77 -30.79 -6.12
N HIS A 293 8.99 -30.49 -5.10
CA HIS A 293 9.49 -30.50 -3.75
C HIS A 293 9.77 -31.95 -3.34
N SER A 294 10.91 -32.18 -2.71
CA SER A 294 11.26 -33.47 -2.13
C SER A 294 10.44 -33.71 -0.85
N ASP A 295 10.29 -34.96 -0.46
CA ASP A 295 9.67 -35.31 0.85
C ASP A 295 10.37 -34.56 1.98
N GLN A 296 11.70 -34.42 1.90
CA GLN A 296 12.49 -33.63 2.86
C GLN A 296 12.10 -32.16 2.94
N PHE A 297 11.72 -31.53 1.80
CA PHE A 297 11.22 -30.14 1.80
C PHE A 297 9.87 -30.04 2.52
N GLU A 298 8.93 -30.95 2.24
CA GLU A 298 7.62 -30.96 2.87
C GLU A 298 7.72 -31.17 4.37
N ASP A 299 8.58 -32.10 4.82
CA ASP A 299 8.84 -32.34 6.25
C ASP A 299 9.48 -31.12 6.93
N ASN A 300 10.44 -30.47 6.26
CA ASN A 300 11.06 -29.25 6.77
C ASN A 300 10.02 -28.12 6.90
N LEU A 301 9.20 -27.91 5.86
CA LEU A 301 8.17 -26.89 5.85
C LEU A 301 7.12 -27.13 6.95
N ALA A 302 6.68 -28.39 7.12
CA ALA A 302 5.73 -28.75 8.19
C ALA A 302 6.30 -28.42 9.58
N ARG A 303 7.59 -28.76 9.83
CA ARG A 303 8.29 -28.41 11.09
C ARG A 303 8.39 -26.91 11.31
N LEU A 304 8.72 -26.15 10.25
CA LEU A 304 8.82 -24.69 10.31
C LEU A 304 7.46 -24.02 10.55
N CYS A 305 6.39 -24.53 9.92
CA CYS A 305 5.04 -24.07 10.18
C CYS A 305 4.64 -24.30 11.65
N LYS A 306 4.94 -25.49 12.19
CA LYS A 306 4.68 -25.80 13.61
C LYS A 306 5.47 -24.87 14.53
N LEU A 307 6.77 -24.67 14.29
CA LEU A 307 7.60 -23.74 15.05
C LEU A 307 7.03 -22.32 15.04
N ARG A 308 6.62 -21.83 13.87
CA ARG A 308 5.95 -20.52 13.73
C ARG A 308 4.72 -20.44 14.64
N ASP A 309 3.86 -21.44 14.56
CA ASP A 309 2.56 -21.42 15.24
C ASP A 309 2.76 -21.51 16.77
N GLU A 310 3.70 -22.33 17.25
CA GLU A 310 4.09 -22.41 18.67
C GLU A 310 4.66 -21.06 19.15
N LYS A 311 5.58 -20.46 18.39
CA LYS A 311 6.17 -19.15 18.74
C LYS A 311 5.16 -18.01 18.66
N ALA A 312 4.25 -18.05 17.70
CA ALA A 312 3.17 -17.06 17.60
C ALA A 312 2.21 -17.13 18.80
N GLU A 313 1.89 -18.33 19.29
CA GLU A 313 1.09 -18.52 20.49
C GLU A 313 1.83 -18.04 21.74
N GLU A 314 3.12 -18.43 21.92
CA GLU A 314 3.97 -17.98 23.02
C GLU A 314 4.08 -16.44 23.07
N LEU A 315 4.26 -15.81 21.93
CA LEU A 315 4.39 -14.36 21.82
C LEU A 315 3.04 -13.63 21.81
N GLY A 316 1.93 -14.37 21.70
CA GLY A 316 0.58 -13.83 21.63
C GLY A 316 0.35 -12.96 20.39
N MET A 317 0.96 -13.31 19.23
CA MET A 317 0.82 -12.56 17.98
C MET A 317 0.39 -13.46 16.82
N GLU A 318 0.05 -12.86 15.68
CA GLU A 318 -0.35 -13.59 14.48
C GLU A 318 0.86 -14.25 13.81
N GLY A 319 0.80 -15.55 13.52
CA GLY A 319 1.90 -16.30 12.92
C GLY A 319 2.31 -15.76 11.53
N SER A 320 1.36 -15.31 10.73
CA SER A 320 1.63 -14.71 9.41
C SER A 320 2.36 -13.34 9.51
N PHE A 321 2.21 -12.66 10.64
CA PHE A 321 2.96 -11.43 10.92
C PHE A 321 4.37 -11.75 11.42
N LEU A 322 4.52 -12.80 12.24
CA LEU A 322 5.83 -13.26 12.70
C LEU A 322 6.72 -13.69 11.52
N ILE A 323 6.20 -14.54 10.64
CA ILE A 323 6.90 -14.95 9.42
C ILE A 323 5.91 -15.42 8.35
N THR A 324 6.13 -14.99 7.11
CA THR A 324 5.26 -15.36 5.99
C THR A 324 5.49 -16.80 5.54
N ARG A 325 4.49 -17.40 4.91
CA ARG A 325 4.64 -18.73 4.32
C ARG A 325 5.75 -18.79 3.28
N ALA A 326 5.88 -17.77 2.44
CA ALA A 326 6.93 -17.69 1.44
C ALA A 326 8.33 -17.70 2.06
N SER A 327 8.52 -17.02 3.20
CA SER A 327 9.79 -17.06 3.94
C SER A 327 10.06 -18.45 4.53
N LEU A 328 9.02 -19.14 5.05
CA LEU A 328 9.17 -20.53 5.52
C LEU A 328 9.53 -21.49 4.39
N GLU A 329 8.94 -21.33 3.21
CA GLU A 329 9.27 -22.12 2.02
C GLU A 329 10.73 -21.88 1.58
N ALA A 330 11.20 -20.63 1.60
CA ALA A 330 12.58 -20.30 1.31
C ALA A 330 13.57 -20.95 2.31
N ILE A 331 13.22 -20.98 3.60
CA ILE A 331 14.04 -21.63 4.65
C ILE A 331 14.00 -23.17 4.49
N ALA A 332 12.84 -23.74 4.14
CA ALA A 332 12.71 -25.18 3.93
C ALA A 332 13.54 -25.67 2.73
N GLU A 333 13.70 -24.82 1.72
CA GLU A 333 14.50 -25.07 0.54
C GLU A 333 16.01 -24.96 0.80
N ASP A 334 16.42 -23.84 1.39
CA ASP A 334 17.80 -23.53 1.75
C ASP A 334 17.80 -22.76 3.07
N ARG A 335 18.15 -23.47 4.15
CA ARG A 335 18.06 -22.89 5.50
C ARG A 335 18.93 -21.65 5.67
N GLU A 336 20.18 -21.71 5.24
CA GLU A 336 21.13 -20.62 5.43
C GLU A 336 20.69 -19.39 4.64
N LYS A 337 20.40 -19.57 3.37
CA LYS A 337 19.89 -18.51 2.49
C LYS A 337 18.54 -17.97 2.92
N GLY A 338 17.60 -18.83 3.30
CA GLY A 338 16.27 -18.41 3.75
C GLY A 338 16.34 -17.60 5.05
N VAL A 339 17.12 -18.06 6.05
CA VAL A 339 17.30 -17.35 7.32
C VAL A 339 18.02 -16.01 7.11
N SER A 340 18.96 -15.91 6.16
CA SER A 340 19.66 -14.64 5.88
C SER A 340 18.71 -13.53 5.41
N THR A 341 17.55 -13.85 4.84
CA THR A 341 16.56 -12.87 4.39
C THR A 341 15.63 -12.35 5.50
N LEU A 342 15.67 -12.98 6.68
CA LEU A 342 14.85 -12.57 7.82
C LEU A 342 15.42 -11.33 8.50
N LEU A 343 14.54 -10.50 9.07
CA LEU A 343 14.89 -9.43 9.98
C LEU A 343 15.47 -10.01 11.28
N ASN A 344 16.28 -9.23 11.98
CA ASN A 344 16.93 -9.70 13.20
C ASN A 344 15.90 -10.06 14.28
N TRP A 345 14.84 -9.28 14.42
CA TRP A 345 13.77 -9.58 15.36
C TRP A 345 13.08 -10.93 15.06
N GLN A 346 12.94 -11.29 13.77
CA GLN A 346 12.35 -12.57 13.38
C GLN A 346 13.28 -13.73 13.72
N LYS A 347 14.59 -13.57 13.52
CA LYS A 347 15.59 -14.56 13.93
C LYS A 347 15.57 -14.76 15.44
N GLU A 348 15.56 -13.67 16.19
CA GLU A 348 15.46 -13.70 17.66
C GLU A 348 14.19 -14.42 18.12
N ALA A 349 13.03 -14.02 17.59
CA ALA A 349 11.73 -14.57 17.98
C ALA A 349 11.57 -16.06 17.63
N LEU A 350 12.19 -16.53 16.54
CA LEU A 350 12.11 -17.91 16.07
C LEU A 350 13.26 -18.80 16.57
N GLY A 351 14.32 -18.20 17.14
CA GLY A 351 15.49 -18.91 17.65
C GLY A 351 16.43 -19.43 16.55
N PHE A 352 16.60 -18.63 15.48
CA PHE A 352 17.55 -18.89 14.39
C PHE A 352 18.93 -18.31 14.64
#